data_8abe0c0319688241fbe8a491b51b5139
#
_entry.id   8abe0c0319688241fbe8a491b51b5139
#
_cell.length_a   1.000
_cell.length_b   1.000
_cell.length_c   1.000
_cell.angle_alpha   90.00
_cell.angle_beta   90.00
_cell.angle_gamma   90.00
#
_symmetry.space_group_name_H-M   'P 1'
#
loop_
_entity.id
_entity.type
_entity.pdbx_description
1 polymer ?
#
loop_
_entity_poly.entity_id
_entity_poly.type
_entity_poly.pdbx_seq_one_letter_code
_entity_poly.pdbx_strand_id
1 'polypeptide(L)'
;MQIRGIQSLYFSPTGGTAKYAKAMAAGAAEALACPAEVSSFTLPREREEERHFSSDELLIIGSPTYAGKLPNKILPEFQEKLRGEHTPVLLFVSYGNRNFDNSLAELLSVLRTNGFLPLAAAAFACRHAFSDRICPERPRVEELAEARGFAMRAAEALKAADPAVLEAASLAFTVPGDTEAPYYVPKGEDGAPAKFLKAKPLTDLSKCLHCGACAAHCPMGSIDAADTSNVPGICIKCQACVRGCKQGAKYFEDAAFLSHVRMLEQNFAAPEKENLYLSAF
;
A
#
# COMPACT_ATOMS: atom_id res chain seq x y z
N MET A 1 -25.10 -8.56 10.69
CA MET A 1 -24.95 -8.79 9.22
C MET A 1 -24.23 -10.11 9.02
N GLN A 2 -24.62 -10.94 8.03
CA GLN A 2 -23.95 -12.22 7.76
C GLN A 2 -22.95 -12.03 6.60
N ILE A 3 -21.66 -12.06 6.93
CA ILE A 3 -20.60 -12.05 5.93
C ILE A 3 -20.30 -13.47 5.46
N ARG A 4 -20.26 -13.69 4.15
CA ARG A 4 -20.04 -15.00 3.52
C ARG A 4 -18.63 -15.19 2.98
N GLY A 5 -17.91 -14.09 2.74
CA GLY A 5 -16.55 -14.12 2.20
C GLY A 5 -15.75 -12.88 2.57
N ILE A 6 -14.43 -13.03 2.57
CA ILE A 6 -13.50 -11.94 2.79
C ILE A 6 -12.65 -11.81 1.54
N GLN A 7 -12.60 -10.60 0.98
CA GLN A 7 -11.71 -10.21 -0.10
C GLN A 7 -10.59 -9.34 0.46
N SER A 8 -9.34 -9.75 0.32
CA SER A 8 -8.20 -8.93 0.73
C SER A 8 -7.41 -8.50 -0.49
N LEU A 9 -7.41 -7.21 -0.77
CA LEU A 9 -6.81 -6.60 -1.95
C LEU A 9 -5.66 -5.67 -1.57
N TYR A 10 -4.54 -5.73 -2.30
CA TYR A 10 -3.41 -4.86 -2.01
C TYR A 10 -2.63 -4.42 -3.25
N PHE A 11 -2.14 -3.17 -3.21
CA PHE A 11 -1.03 -2.73 -4.06
C PHE A 11 0.28 -2.82 -3.27
N SER A 12 1.25 -3.62 -3.72
CA SER A 12 2.45 -3.91 -2.91
C SER A 12 3.69 -4.22 -3.75
N PRO A 13 4.34 -3.23 -4.36
CA PRO A 13 5.51 -3.45 -5.23
C PRO A 13 6.70 -4.16 -4.56
N THR A 14 6.91 -3.95 -3.26
CA THR A 14 8.03 -4.52 -2.49
C THR A 14 7.62 -5.52 -1.41
N GLY A 15 6.32 -5.89 -1.35
CA GLY A 15 5.82 -6.95 -0.49
C GLY A 15 5.39 -6.55 0.92
N GLY A 16 5.72 -5.36 1.42
CA GLY A 16 5.38 -4.93 2.79
C GLY A 16 3.87 -4.87 3.03
N THR A 17 3.13 -4.13 2.20
CA THR A 17 1.67 -4.03 2.27
C THR A 17 0.99 -5.40 2.15
N ALA A 18 1.50 -6.28 1.28
CA ALA A 18 0.96 -7.63 1.08
C ALA A 18 1.05 -8.49 2.35
N LYS A 19 2.11 -8.34 3.16
CA LYS A 19 2.24 -9.08 4.42
C LYS A 19 1.14 -8.69 5.41
N TYR A 20 0.85 -7.40 5.55
CA TYR A 20 -0.24 -6.92 6.40
C TYR A 20 -1.62 -7.34 5.88
N ALA A 21 -1.87 -7.24 4.57
CA ALA A 21 -3.11 -7.71 3.96
C ALA A 21 -3.40 -9.17 4.29
N LYS A 22 -2.40 -10.04 4.16
CA LYS A 22 -2.50 -11.47 4.50
C LYS A 22 -2.78 -11.70 5.98
N ALA A 23 -2.08 -10.99 6.88
CA ALA A 23 -2.28 -11.11 8.31
C ALA A 23 -3.68 -10.67 8.75
N MET A 24 -4.15 -9.54 8.22
CA MET A 24 -5.51 -9.03 8.48
C MET A 24 -6.58 -9.99 7.95
N ALA A 25 -6.41 -10.51 6.73
CA ALA A 25 -7.33 -11.49 6.15
C ALA A 25 -7.46 -12.75 7.02
N ALA A 26 -6.33 -13.26 7.52
CA ALA A 26 -6.33 -14.42 8.41
C ALA A 26 -7.08 -14.15 9.74
N GLY A 27 -6.91 -12.96 10.32
CA GLY A 27 -7.63 -12.58 11.55
C GLY A 27 -9.14 -12.43 11.34
N ALA A 28 -9.55 -11.79 10.26
CA ALA A 28 -10.96 -11.63 9.93
C ALA A 28 -11.62 -12.97 9.58
N ALA A 29 -10.92 -13.87 8.86
CA ALA A 29 -11.43 -15.20 8.51
C ALA A 29 -11.70 -16.06 9.76
N GLU A 30 -10.81 -15.98 10.75
CA GLU A 30 -11.01 -16.66 12.03
C GLU A 30 -12.23 -16.14 12.79
N ALA A 31 -12.41 -14.82 12.88
CA ALA A 31 -13.53 -14.20 13.58
C ALA A 31 -14.88 -14.48 12.93
N LEU A 32 -14.94 -14.44 11.61
CA LEU A 32 -16.19 -14.63 10.85
C LEU A 32 -16.47 -16.07 10.49
N ALA A 33 -15.50 -16.97 10.67
CA ALA A 33 -15.57 -18.38 10.28
C ALA A 33 -15.99 -18.57 8.81
N CYS A 34 -15.44 -17.70 7.91
CA CYS A 34 -15.70 -17.76 6.47
C CYS A 34 -14.39 -17.70 5.67
N PRO A 35 -14.39 -18.12 4.40
CA PRO A 35 -13.18 -18.11 3.58
C PRO A 35 -12.68 -16.70 3.30
N ALA A 36 -11.35 -16.57 3.19
CA ALA A 36 -10.70 -15.33 2.75
C ALA A 36 -9.89 -15.58 1.47
N GLU A 37 -10.14 -14.76 0.47
CA GLU A 37 -9.32 -14.68 -0.74
C GLU A 37 -8.38 -13.49 -0.64
N VAL A 38 -7.09 -13.72 -0.95
CA VAL A 38 -6.07 -12.66 -0.92
C VAL A 38 -5.54 -12.47 -2.33
N SER A 39 -5.80 -11.32 -2.91
CA SER A 39 -5.44 -11.00 -4.29
C SER A 39 -4.59 -9.74 -4.40
N SER A 40 -3.75 -9.72 -5.44
CA SER A 40 -2.90 -8.58 -5.76
C SER A 40 -3.61 -7.60 -6.71
N PHE A 41 -3.28 -6.32 -6.53
CA PHE A 41 -3.66 -5.22 -7.40
C PHE A 41 -2.38 -4.48 -7.88
N THR A 42 -1.25 -5.19 -7.89
CA THR A 42 0.07 -4.58 -8.08
C THR A 42 0.45 -4.49 -9.55
N LEU A 43 0.25 -5.56 -10.32
CA LEU A 43 0.66 -5.59 -11.72
C LEU A 43 -0.44 -5.08 -12.65
N PRO A 44 -0.12 -4.53 -13.85
CA PRO A 44 -1.13 -4.03 -14.78
C PRO A 44 -2.23 -5.04 -15.07
N ARG A 45 -1.87 -6.30 -15.37
CA ARG A 45 -2.83 -7.38 -15.63
C ARG A 45 -3.79 -7.71 -14.48
N GLU A 46 -3.44 -7.32 -13.25
CA GLU A 46 -4.27 -7.54 -12.06
C GLU A 46 -5.30 -6.42 -11.85
N ARG A 47 -5.22 -5.36 -12.67
CA ARG A 47 -6.06 -4.15 -12.64
C ARG A 47 -6.85 -3.92 -13.94
N GLU A 48 -6.89 -4.88 -14.86
CA GLU A 48 -7.57 -4.72 -16.14
C GLU A 48 -9.08 -4.61 -15.99
N GLU A 49 -9.66 -5.41 -15.09
CA GLU A 49 -11.10 -5.50 -14.89
C GLU A 49 -11.56 -4.73 -13.65
N GLU A 50 -12.81 -4.25 -13.68
CA GLU A 50 -13.50 -3.78 -12.50
C GLU A 50 -13.77 -4.94 -11.53
N ARG A 51 -13.74 -4.63 -10.23
CA ARG A 51 -14.06 -5.56 -9.16
C ARG A 51 -15.26 -5.05 -8.39
N HIS A 52 -16.28 -5.88 -8.32
CA HIS A 52 -17.51 -5.61 -7.62
C HIS A 52 -17.56 -6.43 -6.34
N PHE A 53 -17.98 -5.80 -5.26
CA PHE A 53 -18.05 -6.39 -3.94
C PHE A 53 -19.46 -6.20 -3.38
N SER A 54 -20.08 -7.30 -2.98
CA SER A 54 -21.45 -7.31 -2.42
C SER A 54 -21.47 -6.90 -0.95
N SER A 55 -22.66 -6.62 -0.43
CA SER A 55 -22.84 -6.27 0.98
C SER A 55 -22.62 -7.45 1.95
N ASP A 56 -22.61 -8.68 1.47
CA ASP A 56 -22.30 -9.88 2.26
C ASP A 56 -20.82 -10.33 2.18
N GLU A 57 -19.95 -9.46 1.66
CA GLU A 57 -18.50 -9.61 1.68
C GLU A 57 -17.86 -8.57 2.61
N LEU A 58 -16.69 -8.89 3.16
CA LEU A 58 -15.81 -7.95 3.83
C LEU A 58 -14.59 -7.67 2.95
N LEU A 59 -14.40 -6.43 2.54
CA LEU A 59 -13.17 -6.02 1.87
C LEU A 59 -12.10 -5.62 2.89
N ILE A 60 -10.88 -6.11 2.71
CA ILE A 60 -9.66 -5.60 3.38
C ILE A 60 -8.76 -5.04 2.29
N ILE A 61 -8.46 -3.74 2.32
CA ILE A 61 -7.71 -3.11 1.24
C ILE A 61 -6.52 -2.32 1.75
N GLY A 62 -5.37 -2.48 1.07
CA GLY A 62 -4.13 -1.83 1.46
C GLY A 62 -3.32 -1.24 0.31
N SER A 63 -2.73 -0.06 0.56
CA SER A 63 -1.84 0.65 -0.35
C SER A 63 -0.60 1.18 0.37
N PRO A 64 0.57 1.25 -0.27
CA PRO A 64 1.67 2.03 0.27
C PRO A 64 1.43 3.52 0.09
N THR A 65 2.03 4.30 0.98
CA THR A 65 2.08 5.77 0.90
C THR A 65 3.23 6.22 0.00
N TYR A 66 2.93 7.02 -1.02
CA TYR A 66 3.90 7.66 -1.90
C TYR A 66 3.77 9.18 -1.79
N ALA A 67 4.84 9.82 -1.32
CA ALA A 67 4.85 11.27 -1.09
C ALA A 67 3.61 11.78 -0.32
N GLY A 68 3.23 11.06 0.74
CA GLY A 68 2.17 11.44 1.67
C GLY A 68 0.74 11.15 1.22
N LYS A 69 0.55 10.57 0.03
CA LYS A 69 -0.77 10.20 -0.53
C LYS A 69 -0.71 8.80 -1.14
N LEU A 70 -1.77 8.35 -1.78
CA LEU A 70 -1.76 7.13 -2.58
C LEU A 70 -0.85 7.32 -3.81
N PRO A 71 -0.28 6.24 -4.37
CA PRO A 71 0.54 6.36 -5.58
C PRO A 71 -0.26 6.98 -6.73
N ASN A 72 0.08 8.21 -7.14
CA ASN A 72 -0.70 9.02 -8.07
C ASN A 72 -0.99 8.37 -9.43
N LYS A 73 -0.16 7.43 -9.87
CA LYS A 73 -0.37 6.69 -11.13
C LYS A 73 -1.22 5.43 -10.94
N ILE A 74 -1.54 5.09 -9.70
CA ILE A 74 -2.41 3.96 -9.34
C ILE A 74 -3.73 4.47 -8.76
N LEU A 75 -3.78 5.71 -8.26
CA LEU A 75 -5.00 6.30 -7.73
C LEU A 75 -6.21 6.19 -8.68
N PRO A 76 -6.10 6.47 -9.99
CA PRO A 76 -7.22 6.27 -10.93
C PRO A 76 -7.75 4.81 -10.93
N GLU A 77 -6.88 3.82 -10.80
CA GLU A 77 -7.28 2.42 -10.74
C GLU A 77 -8.12 2.11 -9.48
N PHE A 78 -7.76 2.68 -8.32
CA PHE A 78 -8.58 2.57 -7.11
C PHE A 78 -9.93 3.27 -7.27
N GLN A 79 -9.98 4.41 -7.95
CA GLN A 79 -11.19 5.19 -8.18
C GLN A 79 -12.15 4.54 -9.18
N GLU A 80 -11.61 3.92 -10.22
CA GLU A 80 -12.38 3.45 -11.36
C GLU A 80 -12.67 1.95 -11.34
N LYS A 81 -11.79 1.14 -10.69
CA LYS A 81 -11.84 -0.32 -10.77
C LYS A 81 -12.44 -1.02 -9.55
N LEU A 82 -12.84 -0.28 -8.53
CA LEU A 82 -13.42 -0.85 -7.31
C LEU A 82 -14.84 -0.34 -7.12
N ARG A 83 -15.79 -1.23 -6.91
CA ARG A 83 -17.20 -0.90 -6.65
C ARG A 83 -17.73 -1.73 -5.50
N GLY A 84 -18.25 -1.08 -4.47
CA GLY A 84 -18.93 -1.70 -3.35
C GLY A 84 -20.43 -1.44 -3.40
N GLU A 85 -21.22 -2.40 -2.92
CA GLU A 85 -22.66 -2.32 -2.75
C GLU A 85 -22.99 -2.28 -1.25
N HIS A 86 -22.67 -1.16 -0.57
CA HIS A 86 -22.68 -1.06 0.89
C HIS A 86 -21.77 -2.12 1.55
N THR A 87 -20.66 -2.43 0.88
CA THR A 87 -19.71 -3.45 1.33
C THR A 87 -18.88 -2.94 2.51
N PRO A 88 -18.88 -3.61 3.67
CA PRO A 88 -18.00 -3.24 4.77
C PRO A 88 -16.55 -3.36 4.39
N VAL A 89 -15.73 -2.37 4.81
CA VAL A 89 -14.31 -2.36 4.47
C VAL A 89 -13.40 -2.01 5.65
N LEU A 90 -12.31 -2.79 5.78
CA LEU A 90 -11.15 -2.44 6.60
C LEU A 90 -10.07 -1.92 5.67
N LEU A 91 -9.61 -0.69 5.88
CA LEU A 91 -8.63 -0.06 5.02
C LEU A 91 -7.32 0.18 5.74
N PHE A 92 -6.21 0.13 5.02
CA PHE A 92 -4.92 0.45 5.63
C PHE A 92 -3.93 1.01 4.62
N VAL A 93 -2.97 1.76 5.14
CA VAL A 93 -1.80 2.21 4.38
C VAL A 93 -0.53 1.72 5.03
N SER A 94 0.52 1.51 4.23
CA SER A 94 1.87 1.25 4.73
C SER A 94 2.82 2.37 4.31
N TYR A 95 3.79 2.71 5.17
CA TYR A 95 4.72 3.81 4.91
C TYR A 95 6.11 3.53 5.48
N GLY A 96 7.13 4.17 4.89
CA GLY A 96 8.54 3.95 5.23
C GLY A 96 9.03 4.84 6.37
N ASN A 97 8.42 4.81 7.55
CA ASN A 97 8.82 5.49 8.79
C ASN A 97 8.81 7.04 8.79
N ARG A 98 8.74 7.72 7.63
CA ARG A 98 8.64 9.19 7.62
C ARG A 98 7.27 9.64 8.15
N ASN A 99 6.23 9.41 7.40
CA ASN A 99 4.83 9.66 7.73
C ASN A 99 3.93 9.07 6.63
N PHE A 100 2.67 8.76 6.96
CA PHE A 100 1.64 8.42 6.00
C PHE A 100 0.85 9.65 5.53
N ASP A 101 1.00 10.81 6.20
CA ASP A 101 0.37 12.10 5.90
C ASP A 101 -1.13 11.95 5.57
N ASN A 102 -1.50 12.16 4.31
CA ASN A 102 -2.88 12.21 3.84
C ASN A 102 -3.35 10.91 3.13
N SER A 103 -2.49 9.91 3.03
CA SER A 103 -2.79 8.71 2.23
C SER A 103 -3.96 7.89 2.79
N LEU A 104 -4.12 7.85 4.12
CA LEU A 104 -5.22 7.12 4.75
C LEU A 104 -6.56 7.84 4.51
N ALA A 105 -6.58 9.17 4.60
CA ALA A 105 -7.76 9.99 4.31
C ALA A 105 -8.15 9.90 2.83
N GLU A 106 -7.16 9.91 1.92
CA GLU A 106 -7.42 9.75 0.49
C GLU A 106 -8.02 8.38 0.17
N LEU A 107 -7.48 7.29 0.76
CA LEU A 107 -8.03 5.94 0.59
C LEU A 107 -9.47 5.85 1.13
N LEU A 108 -9.73 6.41 2.32
CA LEU A 108 -11.07 6.47 2.91
C LEU A 108 -12.06 7.18 1.97
N SER A 109 -11.68 8.35 1.42
CA SER A 109 -12.51 9.13 0.51
C SER A 109 -12.84 8.35 -0.76
N VAL A 110 -11.85 7.70 -1.38
CA VAL A 110 -12.06 6.86 -2.58
C VAL A 110 -13.05 5.74 -2.29
N LEU A 111 -12.87 5.02 -1.19
CA LEU A 111 -13.74 3.89 -0.86
C LEU A 111 -15.18 4.32 -0.58
N ARG A 112 -15.39 5.44 0.11
CA ARG A 112 -16.74 5.98 0.30
C ARG A 112 -17.42 6.36 -1.01
N THR A 113 -16.69 7.06 -1.88
CA THR A 113 -17.20 7.44 -3.21
C THR A 113 -17.58 6.19 -4.03
N ASN A 114 -16.88 5.10 -3.83
CA ASN A 114 -17.08 3.84 -4.55
C ASN A 114 -18.12 2.91 -3.88
N GLY A 115 -18.88 3.38 -2.87
CA GLY A 115 -20.00 2.63 -2.28
C GLY A 115 -19.62 1.65 -1.17
N PHE A 116 -18.43 1.77 -0.57
CA PHE A 116 -18.01 0.97 0.58
C PHE A 116 -18.40 1.62 1.91
N LEU A 117 -18.53 0.80 2.95
CA LEU A 117 -18.76 1.20 4.34
C LEU A 117 -17.48 1.03 5.17
N PRO A 118 -16.65 2.06 5.35
CA PRO A 118 -15.43 1.97 6.15
C PRO A 118 -15.73 1.75 7.64
N LEU A 119 -15.13 0.72 8.24
CA LEU A 119 -15.37 0.32 9.63
C LEU A 119 -14.12 0.41 10.50
N ALA A 120 -12.96 0.22 9.94
CA ALA A 120 -11.71 0.33 10.66
C ALA A 120 -10.57 0.70 9.70
N ALA A 121 -9.58 1.41 10.21
CA ALA A 121 -8.43 1.86 9.45
C ALA A 121 -7.13 1.68 10.21
N ALA A 122 -6.02 1.45 9.48
CA ALA A 122 -4.70 1.37 10.09
C ALA A 122 -3.63 2.05 9.23
N ALA A 123 -2.56 2.52 9.87
CA ALA A 123 -1.35 2.95 9.19
C ALA A 123 -0.14 2.20 9.76
N PHE A 124 0.53 1.44 8.92
CA PHE A 124 1.61 0.55 9.30
C PHE A 124 2.97 1.09 8.84
N ALA A 125 3.88 1.29 9.77
CA ALA A 125 5.27 1.55 9.41
C ALA A 125 5.92 0.27 8.88
N CYS A 126 6.63 0.40 7.76
CA CYS A 126 7.31 -0.68 7.06
C CYS A 126 8.76 -0.32 6.74
N ARG A 127 9.55 -1.31 6.33
CA ARG A 127 10.83 -1.07 5.69
C ARG A 127 10.65 -0.08 4.53
N HIS A 128 11.44 0.97 4.53
CA HIS A 128 11.39 1.98 3.47
C HIS A 128 11.81 1.38 2.12
N ALA A 129 11.05 1.65 1.05
CA ALA A 129 11.38 1.08 -0.26
C ALA A 129 12.77 1.51 -0.77
N PHE A 130 13.21 2.74 -0.46
CA PHE A 130 14.45 3.33 -0.96
C PHE A 130 15.70 2.95 -0.16
N SER A 131 15.57 2.46 1.09
CA SER A 131 16.71 2.25 1.97
C SER A 131 16.55 1.03 2.87
N ASP A 132 17.64 0.33 3.10
CA ASP A 132 17.75 -0.76 4.06
C ASP A 132 18.15 -0.30 5.46
N ARG A 133 18.34 1.02 5.64
CA ARG A 133 18.67 1.62 6.93
C ARG A 133 17.43 2.13 7.69
N ILE A 134 16.27 2.15 7.03
CA ILE A 134 15.03 2.64 7.60
C ILE A 134 14.07 1.47 7.82
N CYS A 135 13.85 1.09 9.08
CA CYS A 135 12.98 -0.01 9.51
C CYS A 135 13.23 -1.32 8.75
N PRO A 136 14.48 -1.83 8.64
CA PRO A 136 14.82 -2.96 7.76
C PRO A 136 14.05 -4.24 8.08
N GLU A 137 13.71 -4.45 9.36
CA GLU A 137 13.07 -5.67 9.87
C GLU A 137 11.52 -5.64 9.78
N ARG A 138 10.93 -4.47 9.47
CA ARG A 138 9.46 -4.32 9.47
C ARG A 138 8.82 -4.77 8.15
N PRO A 139 7.64 -5.43 8.19
CA PRO A 139 6.91 -5.82 9.41
C PRO A 139 7.54 -7.02 10.10
N ARG A 140 7.66 -6.95 11.43
CA ARG A 140 8.05 -8.06 12.31
C ARG A 140 6.88 -9.01 12.57
N VAL A 141 7.16 -10.16 13.16
CA VAL A 141 6.13 -11.16 13.49
C VAL A 141 5.09 -10.60 14.46
N GLU A 142 5.53 -9.81 15.44
CA GLU A 142 4.69 -9.17 16.45
C GLU A 142 3.72 -8.17 15.79
N GLU A 143 4.20 -7.35 14.88
CA GLU A 143 3.40 -6.36 14.15
C GLU A 143 2.36 -7.01 13.23
N LEU A 144 2.71 -8.15 12.64
CA LEU A 144 1.76 -8.93 11.85
C LEU A 144 0.71 -9.59 12.75
N ALA A 145 1.09 -10.05 13.96
CA ALA A 145 0.16 -10.56 14.96
C ALA A 145 -0.81 -9.48 15.47
N GLU A 146 -0.31 -8.26 15.71
CA GLU A 146 -1.13 -7.10 16.06
C GLU A 146 -2.13 -6.74 14.97
N ALA A 147 -1.69 -6.67 13.71
CA ALA A 147 -2.55 -6.40 12.56
C ALA A 147 -3.63 -7.49 12.38
N ARG A 148 -3.27 -8.76 12.60
CA ARG A 148 -4.21 -9.88 12.61
C ARG A 148 -5.26 -9.72 13.72
N GLY A 149 -4.84 -9.43 14.95
CA GLY A 149 -5.73 -9.20 16.08
C GLY A 149 -6.63 -7.98 15.90
N PHE A 150 -6.12 -6.91 15.29
CA PHE A 150 -6.92 -5.74 14.94
C PHE A 150 -8.05 -6.08 13.98
N ALA A 151 -7.75 -6.77 12.88
CA ALA A 151 -8.74 -7.17 11.89
C ALA A 151 -9.75 -8.18 12.48
N MET A 152 -9.30 -9.08 13.37
CA MET A 152 -10.17 -10.00 14.10
C MET A 152 -11.21 -9.25 14.94
N ARG A 153 -10.77 -8.30 15.77
CA ARG A 153 -11.68 -7.47 16.60
C ARG A 153 -12.68 -6.66 15.75
N ALA A 154 -12.21 -6.06 14.65
CA ALA A 154 -13.08 -5.32 13.74
C ALA A 154 -14.13 -6.24 13.07
N ALA A 155 -13.75 -7.45 12.72
CA ALA A 155 -14.66 -8.45 12.15
C ALA A 155 -15.67 -8.98 13.18
N GLU A 156 -15.27 -9.17 14.44
CA GLU A 156 -16.17 -9.52 15.54
C GLU A 156 -17.21 -8.42 15.79
N ALA A 157 -16.78 -7.16 15.81
CA ALA A 157 -17.66 -6.00 15.93
C ALA A 157 -18.67 -5.93 14.76
N LEU A 158 -18.20 -6.13 13.52
CA LEU A 158 -19.05 -6.22 12.33
C LEU A 158 -20.12 -7.33 12.46
N LYS A 159 -19.72 -8.51 12.92
CA LYS A 159 -20.63 -9.66 13.13
C LYS A 159 -21.73 -9.36 14.15
N ALA A 160 -21.40 -8.59 15.20
CA ALA A 160 -22.32 -8.25 16.28
C ALA A 160 -23.20 -7.02 15.97
N ALA A 161 -22.82 -6.18 15.02
CA ALA A 161 -23.49 -4.91 14.74
C ALA A 161 -24.83 -5.09 14.02
N ASP A 162 -25.79 -4.26 14.42
CA ASP A 162 -27.01 -4.02 13.64
C ASP A 162 -26.66 -3.25 12.35
N PRO A 163 -27.27 -3.56 11.18
CA PRO A 163 -26.98 -2.88 9.93
C PRO A 163 -27.13 -1.35 9.97
N ALA A 164 -28.16 -0.83 10.66
CA ALA A 164 -28.35 0.61 10.76
C ALA A 164 -27.29 1.28 11.64
N VAL A 165 -26.85 0.62 12.72
CA VAL A 165 -25.75 1.07 13.56
C VAL A 165 -24.43 1.09 12.77
N LEU A 166 -24.22 0.06 11.97
CA LEU A 166 -23.02 -0.06 11.13
C LEU A 166 -22.94 1.04 10.08
N GLU A 167 -24.03 1.36 9.41
CA GLU A 167 -24.08 2.46 8.44
C GLU A 167 -23.83 3.80 9.11
N ALA A 168 -24.47 4.09 10.24
CA ALA A 168 -24.25 5.31 10.99
C ALA A 168 -22.81 5.45 11.50
N ALA A 169 -22.22 4.37 12.01
CA ALA A 169 -20.82 4.32 12.46
C ALA A 169 -19.86 4.55 11.29
N SER A 170 -20.09 3.93 10.13
CA SER A 170 -19.31 4.14 8.91
C SER A 170 -19.37 5.59 8.41
N LEU A 171 -20.52 6.23 8.44
CA LEU A 171 -20.67 7.64 8.03
C LEU A 171 -19.94 8.58 8.98
N ALA A 172 -19.96 8.31 10.28
CA ALA A 172 -19.28 9.10 11.30
C ALA A 172 -17.76 8.84 11.38
N PHE A 173 -17.29 7.71 10.84
CA PHE A 173 -15.89 7.29 10.94
C PHE A 173 -14.95 8.25 10.24
N THR A 174 -13.91 8.69 10.92
CA THR A 174 -12.89 9.61 10.38
C THR A 174 -11.49 9.08 10.62
N VAL A 175 -10.55 9.52 9.79
CA VAL A 175 -9.12 9.21 9.91
C VAL A 175 -8.31 10.48 9.79
N PRO A 176 -7.07 10.52 10.33
CA PRO A 176 -6.19 11.67 10.16
C PRO A 176 -5.82 11.90 8.69
N GLY A 177 -5.68 13.16 8.30
CA GLY A 177 -5.24 13.61 6.98
C GLY A 177 -6.24 14.56 6.32
N ASP A 178 -5.76 15.18 5.24
CA ASP A 178 -6.52 16.14 4.42
C ASP A 178 -6.46 15.68 2.95
N THR A 179 -7.63 15.39 2.37
CA THR A 179 -7.76 14.92 0.98
C THR A 179 -7.36 15.99 -0.04
N GLU A 180 -7.54 17.27 0.31
CA GLU A 180 -7.22 18.42 -0.55
C GLU A 180 -5.73 18.81 -0.49
N ALA A 181 -5.00 18.33 0.50
CA ALA A 181 -3.58 18.64 0.63
C ALA A 181 -2.76 18.15 -0.57
N PRO A 182 -1.74 18.90 -1.00
CA PRO A 182 -0.86 18.47 -2.08
C PRO A 182 0.02 17.28 -1.67
N TYR A 183 0.61 16.62 -2.66
CA TYR A 183 1.65 15.63 -2.41
C TYR A 183 2.85 16.27 -1.69
N TYR A 184 3.44 15.54 -0.77
CA TYR A 184 4.70 15.94 -0.14
C TYR A 184 5.77 16.20 -1.20
N VAL A 185 6.46 17.32 -1.11
CA VAL A 185 7.58 17.64 -1.97
C VAL A 185 8.86 17.02 -1.39
N PRO A 186 9.48 16.02 -2.04
CA PRO A 186 10.72 15.44 -1.57
C PRO A 186 11.83 16.48 -1.40
N LYS A 187 12.60 16.37 -0.33
CA LYS A 187 13.73 17.26 -0.03
C LYS A 187 15.06 16.52 -0.15
N GLY A 188 16.10 17.19 -0.59
CA GLY A 188 17.48 16.74 -0.53
C GLY A 188 18.10 16.93 0.85
N GLU A 189 19.36 16.54 1.01
CA GLU A 189 20.14 16.73 2.25
C GLU A 189 20.31 18.21 2.63
N ASP A 190 20.28 19.10 1.64
CA ASP A 190 20.31 20.55 1.78
C ASP A 190 18.97 21.17 2.19
N GLY A 191 17.92 20.35 2.35
CA GLY A 191 16.56 20.79 2.63
C GLY A 191 15.81 21.38 1.44
N ALA A 192 16.44 21.56 0.30
CA ALA A 192 15.81 22.06 -0.93
C ALA A 192 14.97 20.96 -1.62
N PRO A 193 13.98 21.34 -2.45
CA PRO A 193 13.19 20.37 -3.21
C PRO A 193 14.07 19.49 -4.13
N ALA A 194 14.01 18.18 -3.92
CA ALA A 194 14.73 17.20 -4.74
C ALA A 194 13.90 16.82 -5.98
N LYS A 195 14.37 17.23 -7.15
CA LYS A 195 13.66 17.05 -8.44
C LYS A 195 14.13 15.79 -9.17
N PHE A 196 13.55 14.62 -8.88
CA PHE A 196 13.89 13.34 -9.50
C PHE A 196 12.72 12.65 -10.24
N LEU A 197 11.73 13.41 -10.72
CA LEU A 197 10.59 12.86 -11.44
C LEU A 197 10.99 12.02 -12.66
N LYS A 198 12.08 12.42 -13.34
CA LYS A 198 12.61 11.73 -14.53
C LYS A 198 13.53 10.56 -14.20
N ALA A 199 13.94 10.39 -12.94
CA ALA A 199 14.82 9.29 -12.54
C ALA A 199 14.20 7.94 -12.88
N LYS A 200 14.98 7.06 -13.50
CA LYS A 200 14.62 5.68 -13.85
C LYS A 200 15.71 4.73 -13.38
N PRO A 201 15.38 3.46 -13.11
CA PRO A 201 16.41 2.49 -12.74
C PRO A 201 17.32 2.20 -13.94
N LEU A 202 18.60 2.08 -13.67
CA LEU A 202 19.62 1.62 -14.59
C LEU A 202 19.88 0.12 -14.40
N THR A 203 20.65 -0.46 -15.33
CA THR A 203 21.05 -1.86 -15.30
C THR A 203 22.55 -2.00 -15.44
N ASP A 204 23.19 -2.58 -14.46
CA ASP A 204 24.57 -3.04 -14.57
C ASP A 204 24.60 -4.33 -15.43
N LEU A 205 25.01 -4.19 -16.69
CA LEU A 205 25.02 -5.29 -17.64
C LEU A 205 26.05 -6.37 -17.28
N SER A 206 27.05 -6.04 -16.48
CA SER A 206 28.02 -7.04 -16.01
C SER A 206 27.43 -8.01 -14.98
N LYS A 207 26.38 -7.60 -14.29
CA LYS A 207 25.65 -8.44 -13.31
C LYS A 207 24.33 -9.00 -13.84
N CYS A 208 23.80 -8.42 -14.92
CA CYS A 208 22.50 -8.78 -15.44
C CYS A 208 22.50 -10.15 -16.13
N LEU A 209 21.67 -11.08 -15.67
CA LEU A 209 21.48 -12.39 -16.30
C LEU A 209 20.36 -12.40 -17.35
N HIS A 210 19.80 -11.26 -17.72
CA HIS A 210 18.69 -11.11 -18.68
C HIS A 210 17.47 -11.99 -18.35
N CYS A 211 17.21 -12.27 -17.06
CA CYS A 211 16.15 -13.19 -16.62
C CYS A 211 14.72 -12.62 -16.73
N GLY A 212 14.53 -11.35 -17.06
CA GLY A 212 13.23 -10.69 -17.24
C GLY A 212 12.47 -10.37 -15.95
N ALA A 213 12.94 -10.79 -14.77
CA ALA A 213 12.21 -10.64 -13.50
C ALA A 213 11.85 -9.19 -13.18
N CYS A 214 12.72 -8.22 -13.47
CA CYS A 214 12.45 -6.80 -13.23
C CYS A 214 11.32 -6.25 -14.12
N ALA A 215 11.18 -6.72 -15.35
CA ALA A 215 10.07 -6.37 -16.24
C ALA A 215 8.76 -7.03 -15.75
N ALA A 216 8.82 -8.32 -15.42
CA ALA A 216 7.65 -9.09 -14.93
C ALA A 216 7.06 -8.54 -13.62
N HIS A 217 7.89 -7.95 -12.75
CA HIS A 217 7.48 -7.38 -11.46
C HIS A 217 7.23 -5.86 -11.51
N CYS A 218 7.36 -5.21 -12.66
CA CYS A 218 7.14 -3.78 -12.77
C CYS A 218 5.65 -3.44 -12.65
N PRO A 219 5.20 -2.70 -11.60
CA PRO A 219 3.79 -2.38 -11.41
C PRO A 219 3.23 -1.41 -12.47
N MET A 220 4.12 -0.81 -13.27
CA MET A 220 3.76 0.09 -14.36
C MET A 220 3.96 -0.53 -15.74
N GLY A 221 4.49 -1.76 -15.84
CA GLY A 221 4.88 -2.35 -17.13
C GLY A 221 5.92 -1.51 -17.89
N SER A 222 6.74 -0.75 -17.17
CA SER A 222 7.61 0.30 -17.76
C SER A 222 8.96 -0.20 -18.25
N ILE A 223 9.33 -1.45 -17.96
CA ILE A 223 10.59 -2.06 -18.34
C ILE A 223 10.32 -2.95 -19.55
N ASP A 224 11.12 -2.77 -20.58
CA ASP A 224 11.06 -3.60 -21.79
C ASP A 224 11.42 -5.05 -21.45
N ALA A 225 10.56 -6.00 -21.84
CA ALA A 225 10.78 -7.42 -21.55
C ALA A 225 11.89 -8.03 -22.43
N ALA A 226 12.10 -7.49 -23.64
CA ALA A 226 13.14 -7.95 -24.57
C ALA A 226 14.51 -7.38 -24.21
N ASP A 227 14.53 -6.13 -23.72
CA ASP A 227 15.73 -5.46 -23.23
C ASP A 227 15.46 -4.81 -21.88
N THR A 228 15.74 -5.52 -20.81
CA THR A 228 15.48 -5.03 -19.45
C THR A 228 16.35 -3.84 -19.03
N SER A 229 17.35 -3.44 -19.81
CA SER A 229 18.09 -2.19 -19.61
C SER A 229 17.30 -0.97 -20.06
N ASN A 230 16.39 -1.15 -21.01
CA ASN A 230 15.50 -0.14 -21.53
C ASN A 230 14.26 0.04 -20.64
N VAL A 231 13.97 1.28 -20.25
CA VAL A 231 12.82 1.65 -19.40
C VAL A 231 12.02 2.77 -20.08
N PRO A 232 11.29 2.46 -21.17
CA PRO A 232 10.58 3.50 -21.93
C PRO A 232 9.40 4.11 -21.17
N GLY A 233 8.72 3.34 -20.33
CA GLY A 233 7.51 3.74 -19.63
C GLY A 233 7.73 4.65 -18.41
N ILE A 234 6.62 4.95 -17.72
CA ILE A 234 6.60 5.80 -16.51
C ILE A 234 7.14 5.01 -15.32
N CYS A 235 8.16 5.54 -14.64
CA CYS A 235 8.67 4.96 -13.39
C CYS A 235 8.14 5.71 -12.17
N ILE A 236 7.46 4.98 -11.27
CA ILE A 236 6.96 5.50 -9.98
C ILE A 236 7.96 5.33 -8.83
N LYS A 237 9.20 4.92 -9.11
CA LYS A 237 10.30 4.70 -8.15
C LYS A 237 9.97 3.69 -7.04
N CYS A 238 9.05 2.76 -7.27
CA CYS A 238 8.58 1.79 -6.28
C CYS A 238 9.65 0.79 -5.79
N GLN A 239 10.80 0.72 -6.45
CA GLN A 239 11.92 -0.19 -6.15
C GLN A 239 11.62 -1.70 -6.37
N ALA A 240 10.51 -2.08 -6.97
CA ALA A 240 10.21 -3.49 -7.24
C ALA A 240 11.33 -4.17 -8.06
N CYS A 241 11.81 -3.50 -9.11
CA CYS A 241 12.89 -4.02 -9.96
C CYS A 241 14.25 -4.08 -9.24
N VAL A 242 14.56 -3.12 -8.37
CA VAL A 242 15.81 -3.08 -7.61
C VAL A 242 15.81 -4.17 -6.55
N ARG A 243 14.76 -4.23 -5.72
CA ARG A 243 14.65 -5.22 -4.64
C ARG A 243 14.38 -6.63 -5.12
N GLY A 244 13.74 -6.78 -6.28
CA GLY A 244 13.47 -8.08 -6.90
C GLY A 244 14.64 -8.64 -7.69
N CYS A 245 15.70 -7.86 -7.95
CA CYS A 245 16.85 -8.31 -8.70
C CYS A 245 17.82 -9.09 -7.80
N LYS A 246 17.82 -10.42 -7.89
CA LYS A 246 18.70 -11.29 -7.10
C LYS A 246 20.19 -11.06 -7.36
N GLN A 247 20.54 -10.50 -8.52
CA GLN A 247 21.92 -10.18 -8.91
C GLN A 247 22.36 -8.77 -8.49
N GLY A 248 21.44 -7.95 -7.94
CA GLY A 248 21.72 -6.55 -7.65
C GLY A 248 22.08 -5.72 -8.89
N ALA A 249 21.60 -6.14 -10.07
CA ALA A 249 21.91 -5.49 -11.33
C ALA A 249 21.09 -4.21 -11.57
N LYS A 250 19.92 -4.04 -10.90
CA LYS A 250 19.09 -2.84 -11.02
C LYS A 250 19.42 -1.84 -9.91
N TYR A 251 19.60 -0.56 -10.28
CA TYR A 251 19.97 0.49 -9.35
C TYR A 251 19.50 1.88 -9.82
N PHE A 252 19.62 2.88 -8.96
CA PHE A 252 19.44 4.30 -9.29
C PHE A 252 20.71 5.05 -9.01
N GLU A 253 21.07 5.99 -9.89
CA GLU A 253 22.24 6.88 -9.71
C GLU A 253 21.89 8.38 -9.83
N ASP A 254 20.60 8.71 -10.01
CA ASP A 254 20.17 10.11 -10.06
C ASP A 254 20.55 10.83 -8.78
N ALA A 255 21.33 11.90 -8.89
CA ALA A 255 21.90 12.60 -7.75
C ALA A 255 20.83 13.20 -6.81
N ALA A 256 19.72 13.72 -7.37
CA ALA A 256 18.63 14.29 -6.57
C ALA A 256 17.87 13.19 -5.84
N PHE A 257 17.64 12.03 -6.48
CA PHE A 257 17.05 10.86 -5.83
C PHE A 257 17.93 10.36 -4.68
N LEU A 258 19.23 10.18 -4.91
CA LEU A 258 20.16 9.71 -3.87
C LEU A 258 20.31 10.72 -2.73
N SER A 259 20.30 12.02 -3.00
CA SER A 259 20.27 13.06 -1.96
C SER A 259 19.01 12.94 -1.10
N HIS A 260 17.84 12.72 -1.73
CA HIS A 260 16.60 12.47 -0.99
C HIS A 260 16.67 11.21 -0.12
N VAL A 261 17.25 10.12 -0.63
CA VAL A 261 17.44 8.89 0.15
C VAL A 261 18.28 9.14 1.39
N ARG A 262 19.43 9.84 1.25
CA ARG A 262 20.29 10.17 2.40
C ARG A 262 19.59 11.09 3.41
N MET A 263 18.82 12.09 2.93
CA MET A 263 17.99 12.92 3.80
C MET A 263 17.00 12.07 4.62
N LEU A 264 16.34 11.09 3.99
CA LEU A 264 15.43 10.17 4.70
C LEU A 264 16.17 9.34 5.74
N GLU A 265 17.34 8.79 5.41
CA GLU A 265 18.16 8.01 6.34
C GLU A 265 18.62 8.82 7.55
N GLN A 266 19.02 10.07 7.34
CA GLN A 266 19.48 10.96 8.42
C GLN A 266 18.36 11.34 9.38
N ASN A 267 17.13 11.51 8.89
CA ASN A 267 16.05 12.10 9.68
C ASN A 267 14.99 11.09 10.14
N PHE A 268 14.90 9.91 9.50
CA PHE A 268 13.80 8.97 9.72
C PHE A 268 14.23 7.51 9.93
N ALA A 269 15.52 7.24 10.13
CA ALA A 269 15.97 5.90 10.49
C ALA A 269 15.57 5.54 11.94
N ALA A 270 15.54 6.53 12.82
CA ALA A 270 15.14 6.38 14.22
C ALA A 270 14.49 7.68 14.73
N PRO A 271 13.56 7.62 15.73
CA PRO A 271 12.95 6.39 16.23
C PRO A 271 11.99 5.75 15.23
N GLU A 272 11.77 4.45 15.36
CA GLU A 272 10.72 3.78 14.59
C GLU A 272 9.33 4.27 15.03
N LYS A 273 8.47 4.56 14.06
CA LYS A 273 7.10 5.01 14.32
C LYS A 273 6.22 3.85 14.80
N GLU A 274 5.30 4.16 15.69
CA GLU A 274 4.24 3.22 16.07
C GLU A 274 3.20 3.06 14.95
N ASN A 275 2.55 1.90 14.94
CA ASN A 275 1.42 1.65 14.06
C ASN A 275 0.17 2.36 14.60
N LEU A 276 -0.67 2.85 13.70
CA LEU A 276 -1.96 3.45 14.05
C LEU A 276 -3.09 2.47 13.79
N TYR A 277 -4.02 2.40 14.73
CA TYR A 277 -5.25 1.59 14.62
C TYR A 277 -6.46 2.44 14.98
N LEU A 278 -7.48 2.45 14.13
CA LEU A 278 -8.71 3.21 14.29
C LEU A 278 -9.91 2.31 14.03
N SER A 279 -10.97 2.44 14.82
CA SER A 279 -12.22 1.68 14.65
C SER A 279 -13.42 2.61 14.74
N ALA A 280 -14.47 2.28 14.00
CA ALA A 280 -15.77 2.93 14.08
C ALA A 280 -16.61 2.48 15.30
N PHE A 281 -16.16 1.43 16.02
CA PHE A 281 -16.82 0.80 17.19
C PHE A 281 -15.97 0.91 18.44
#